data_fc504cc5b7cc40b277663bcd012fde1a
#
_entry.id   fc504cc5b7cc40b277663bcd012fde1a
#
_cell.length_a   1.000
_cell.length_b   1.000
_cell.length_c   1.000
_cell.angle_alpha   90.00
_cell.angle_beta   90.00
_cell.angle_gamma   90.00
#
_symmetry.space_group_name_H-M   'P 1'
#
loop_
_entity.id
_entity.type
_entity.pdbx_description
1 polymer ?
#
loop_
_entity_poly.entity_id
_entity_poly.type
_entity_poly.pdbx_seq_one_letter_code
_entity_poly.pdbx_strand_id
1 'polypeptide(L)'
;MRRLLLLLLCLLLPAAALADQTLTFTFVGDCTLGSEEYRQNAEDALNAYVDRCGYDYFFQNVQFLMQHDDLTIINLESVLSDNAYGENKNKTYRFRGPTHFTEILTHSGIELCTLANNHTADYGSIGLNATHQALDAAGVGWCADEDIFLFEKDGVKVAFIAMVSSSFFNNREWYKQKVKSLKEEDGVNAVILCFHGGSEYNTVHNKYQENYARIATDAGTDLVIMHHPHVLQGITVMNNRYVCYSLGNFVFGGNCKVRALETMAVQAALTFDDEGVLQGSQLFLYPMHVSDDPVDNHYQPCLVTGEAAEQVLKLVQADSTLTIPAFDEETGRVTMDYLPAFAPAE
;
A
#
# COMPACT_ATOMS: atom_id res chain seq x y z
N MET A 1 5.62 76.54 -8.80
CA MET A 1 4.90 75.26 -8.79
C MET A 1 5.86 74.21 -9.30
N ARG A 2 6.49 73.40 -8.40
CA ARG A 2 7.38 72.29 -8.75
C ARG A 2 6.53 71.04 -8.71
N ARG A 3 6.35 70.37 -9.83
CA ARG A 3 5.70 69.06 -9.91
C ARG A 3 6.69 67.96 -9.50
N LEU A 4 6.41 67.28 -8.39
CA LEU A 4 7.15 66.12 -7.92
C LEU A 4 6.66 64.93 -8.74
N LEU A 5 7.52 64.32 -9.57
CA LEU A 5 7.28 63.05 -10.25
C LEU A 5 7.64 61.93 -9.29
N LEU A 6 6.65 61.22 -8.75
CA LEU A 6 6.87 59.99 -8.02
C LEU A 6 7.13 58.86 -9.06
N LEU A 7 8.36 58.41 -9.13
CA LEU A 7 8.70 57.16 -9.82
C LEU A 7 8.29 56.00 -8.92
N LEU A 8 7.24 55.26 -9.31
CA LEU A 8 6.89 54.00 -8.70
C LEU A 8 7.88 52.94 -9.21
N LEU A 9 8.86 52.58 -8.38
CA LEU A 9 9.78 51.47 -8.67
C LEU A 9 9.06 50.18 -8.30
N CYS A 10 8.43 49.51 -9.28
CA CYS A 10 7.95 48.12 -9.11
C CYS A 10 9.17 47.22 -8.96
N LEU A 11 9.48 46.85 -7.73
CA LEU A 11 10.40 45.75 -7.44
C LEU A 11 9.72 44.47 -7.92
N LEU A 12 10.07 44.02 -9.12
CA LEU A 12 9.87 42.63 -9.54
C LEU A 12 10.78 41.77 -8.66
N LEU A 13 10.26 41.27 -7.56
CA LEU A 13 10.87 40.13 -6.86
C LEU A 13 10.85 38.98 -7.86
N PRO A 14 11.99 38.33 -8.12
CA PRO A 14 11.93 37.06 -8.88
C PRO A 14 11.06 36.12 -8.06
N ALA A 15 9.98 35.62 -8.66
CA ALA A 15 9.30 34.46 -8.13
C ALA A 15 10.39 33.38 -8.07
N ALA A 16 10.78 32.99 -6.85
CA ALA A 16 11.58 31.79 -6.69
C ALA A 16 10.74 30.67 -7.30
N ALA A 17 11.20 30.05 -8.38
CA ALA A 17 10.62 28.82 -8.85
C ALA A 17 10.71 27.85 -7.66
N LEU A 18 9.57 27.47 -7.10
CA LEU A 18 9.49 26.41 -6.11
C LEU A 18 9.97 25.15 -6.84
N ALA A 19 10.84 24.39 -6.20
CA ALA A 19 11.31 23.13 -6.77
C ALA A 19 10.14 22.15 -6.80
N ASP A 20 10.12 21.26 -7.80
CA ASP A 20 9.16 20.14 -7.86
C ASP A 20 9.14 19.42 -6.52
N GLN A 21 7.93 19.15 -6.00
CA GLN A 21 7.74 18.41 -4.76
C GLN A 21 7.58 16.93 -5.09
N THR A 22 8.30 16.07 -4.37
CA THR A 22 8.13 14.61 -4.49
C THR A 22 7.60 14.06 -3.17
N LEU A 23 6.48 13.35 -3.25
CA LEU A 23 5.93 12.58 -2.14
C LEU A 23 6.23 11.10 -2.36
N THR A 24 6.70 10.43 -1.31
CA THR A 24 7.08 9.01 -1.34
C THR A 24 6.12 8.21 -0.47
N PHE A 25 5.50 7.19 -1.06
CA PHE A 25 4.55 6.29 -0.41
C PHE A 25 5.11 4.87 -0.41
N THR A 26 5.17 4.23 0.78
CA THR A 26 5.64 2.85 0.91
C THR A 26 4.46 1.90 0.98
N PHE A 27 4.46 0.88 0.14
CA PHE A 27 3.50 -0.22 0.12
C PHE A 27 4.22 -1.54 0.38
N VAL A 28 3.61 -2.40 1.19
CA VAL A 28 4.11 -3.75 1.47
C VAL A 28 3.05 -4.79 1.14
N GLY A 29 3.39 -6.06 1.20
CA GLY A 29 2.46 -7.17 0.95
C GLY A 29 1.37 -7.31 2.02
N ASP A 30 0.59 -8.40 1.93
CA ASP A 30 -0.53 -8.66 2.84
C ASP A 30 -0.06 -8.81 4.29
N CYS A 31 -0.68 -8.08 5.20
CA CYS A 31 -0.41 -8.09 6.63
C CYS A 31 -1.62 -8.63 7.40
N THR A 32 -1.43 -9.73 8.12
CA THR A 32 -2.42 -10.29 9.04
C THR A 32 -1.88 -10.16 10.46
N LEU A 33 -2.33 -9.16 11.21
CA LEU A 33 -1.91 -8.94 12.59
C LEU A 33 -2.82 -9.74 13.53
N GLY A 34 -2.52 -11.03 13.65
CA GLY A 34 -3.32 -11.97 14.42
C GLY A 34 -3.25 -13.36 13.83
N SER A 35 -4.10 -14.24 14.30
CA SER A 35 -4.18 -15.62 13.85
C SER A 35 -5.61 -16.15 13.93
N GLU A 36 -5.83 -17.37 13.48
CA GLU A 36 -7.10 -18.09 13.71
C GLU A 36 -7.33 -18.30 15.22
N GLU A 37 -8.57 -18.26 15.66
CA GLU A 37 -8.97 -18.33 17.07
C GLU A 37 -8.34 -19.51 17.83
N TYR A 38 -8.31 -20.70 17.22
CA TYR A 38 -7.74 -21.90 17.84
C TYR A 38 -6.21 -21.87 17.95
N ARG A 39 -5.54 -20.94 17.26
CA ARG A 39 -4.07 -20.79 17.26
C ARG A 39 -3.56 -19.66 18.13
N GLN A 40 -4.41 -18.78 18.63
CA GLN A 40 -3.98 -17.57 19.33
C GLN A 40 -3.04 -17.80 20.51
N ASN A 41 -3.11 -19.00 21.12
CA ASN A 41 -2.22 -19.39 22.23
C ASN A 41 -1.09 -20.36 21.79
N ALA A 42 -0.91 -20.59 20.49
CA ALA A 42 0.17 -21.45 20.01
C ALA A 42 1.52 -20.72 20.11
N GLU A 43 2.58 -21.43 20.48
CA GLU A 43 3.92 -20.87 20.68
C GLU A 43 4.53 -20.29 19.39
N ASP A 44 4.08 -20.77 18.23
CA ASP A 44 4.49 -20.35 16.88
C ASP A 44 3.51 -19.36 16.24
N ALA A 45 2.48 -18.91 16.95
CA ALA A 45 1.56 -17.87 16.46
C ALA A 45 2.16 -16.46 16.61
N LEU A 46 1.70 -15.51 15.76
CA LEU A 46 2.11 -14.11 15.82
C LEU A 46 1.93 -13.52 17.25
N ASN A 47 0.84 -13.85 17.93
CA ASN A 47 0.58 -13.43 19.30
C ASN A 47 1.76 -13.75 20.25
N ALA A 48 2.28 -14.99 20.18
CA ALA A 48 3.42 -15.41 21.01
C ALA A 48 4.72 -14.68 20.65
N TYR A 49 4.87 -14.21 19.42
CA TYR A 49 5.99 -13.36 19.02
C TYR A 49 5.86 -11.95 19.60
N VAL A 50 4.65 -11.39 19.65
CA VAL A 50 4.40 -10.10 20.34
C VAL A 50 4.82 -10.21 21.81
N ASP A 51 4.40 -11.28 22.51
CA ASP A 51 4.72 -11.51 23.93
C ASP A 51 6.23 -11.66 24.17
N ARG A 52 6.96 -12.33 23.25
CA ARG A 52 8.39 -12.60 23.41
C ARG A 52 9.29 -11.47 22.96
N CYS A 53 8.92 -10.83 21.85
CA CYS A 53 9.82 -9.93 21.11
C CYS A 53 9.38 -8.46 21.16
N GLY A 54 8.13 -8.19 21.57
CA GLY A 54 7.55 -6.85 21.58
C GLY A 54 7.05 -6.39 20.20
N TYR A 55 6.49 -5.19 20.16
CA TYR A 55 5.82 -4.66 18.95
C TYR A 55 6.79 -4.21 17.87
N ASP A 56 7.97 -3.73 18.20
CA ASP A 56 8.99 -3.26 17.25
C ASP A 56 9.54 -4.38 16.36
N TYR A 57 9.41 -5.63 16.80
CA TYR A 57 10.04 -6.79 16.18
C TYR A 57 9.66 -6.96 14.70
N PHE A 58 8.37 -6.84 14.36
CA PHE A 58 7.80 -7.29 13.09
C PHE A 58 8.33 -6.53 11.87
N PHE A 59 8.59 -5.23 12.00
CA PHE A 59 9.07 -4.39 10.90
C PHE A 59 10.49 -3.88 11.12
N GLN A 60 11.18 -4.31 12.17
CA GLN A 60 12.49 -3.81 12.56
C GLN A 60 13.52 -3.85 11.42
N ASN A 61 13.55 -4.94 10.64
CA ASN A 61 14.52 -5.11 9.55
C ASN A 61 14.22 -4.22 8.33
N VAL A 62 13.05 -3.64 8.26
CA VAL A 62 12.56 -2.84 7.11
C VAL A 62 12.13 -1.42 7.51
N GLN A 63 12.24 -1.08 8.79
CA GLN A 63 11.80 0.20 9.36
C GLN A 63 12.46 1.41 8.68
N PHE A 64 13.67 1.25 8.13
CA PHE A 64 14.35 2.31 7.40
C PHE A 64 13.55 2.81 6.18
N LEU A 65 12.70 1.97 5.56
CA LEU A 65 11.81 2.38 4.47
C LEU A 65 10.72 3.35 4.97
N MET A 66 10.15 3.02 6.14
CA MET A 66 9.04 3.74 6.77
C MET A 66 9.49 5.04 7.45
N GLN A 67 10.81 5.19 7.71
CA GLN A 67 11.40 6.41 8.28
C GLN A 67 11.78 7.44 7.21
N HIS A 68 11.76 7.08 5.93
CA HIS A 68 12.23 7.90 4.83
C HIS A 68 11.16 8.09 3.74
N ASP A 69 9.90 7.84 4.08
CA ASP A 69 8.75 8.11 3.23
C ASP A 69 7.84 9.18 3.85
N ASP A 70 6.75 9.48 3.17
CA ASP A 70 5.73 10.43 3.63
C ASP A 70 4.53 9.71 4.22
N LEU A 71 4.30 8.45 3.84
CA LEU A 71 3.23 7.60 4.35
C LEU A 71 3.52 6.14 4.03
N THR A 72 3.43 5.28 5.03
CA THR A 72 3.47 3.82 4.85
C THR A 72 2.06 3.23 4.88
N ILE A 73 1.74 2.43 3.88
CA ILE A 73 0.44 1.80 3.66
C ILE A 73 0.57 0.29 3.73
N ILE A 74 -0.29 -0.37 4.55
CA ILE A 74 -0.43 -1.82 4.57
C ILE A 74 -1.85 -2.27 4.21
N ASN A 75 -1.98 -3.46 3.62
CA ASN A 75 -3.26 -4.15 3.60
C ASN A 75 -3.41 -4.94 4.92
N LEU A 76 -4.27 -4.46 5.83
CA LEU A 76 -4.55 -5.15 7.09
C LEU A 76 -5.63 -6.22 6.85
N GLU A 77 -5.18 -7.45 6.63
CA GLU A 77 -6.02 -8.59 6.27
C GLU A 77 -6.41 -9.41 7.51
N SER A 78 -6.87 -8.73 8.53
CA SER A 78 -7.36 -9.31 9.77
C SER A 78 -8.26 -8.33 10.52
N VAL A 79 -9.02 -8.85 11.48
CA VAL A 79 -9.80 -8.05 12.43
C VAL A 79 -8.96 -7.78 13.68
N LEU A 80 -9.02 -6.56 14.20
CA LEU A 80 -8.49 -6.19 15.52
C LEU A 80 -9.64 -6.10 16.52
N SER A 81 -9.76 -7.10 17.40
CA SER A 81 -10.83 -7.18 18.40
C SER A 81 -10.38 -8.03 19.60
N ASP A 82 -10.72 -7.59 20.82
CA ASP A 82 -10.37 -8.28 22.06
C ASP A 82 -11.27 -9.49 22.35
N ASN A 83 -12.27 -9.70 21.53
CA ASN A 83 -13.18 -10.84 21.67
C ASN A 83 -13.56 -11.43 20.32
N ALA A 84 -14.04 -12.68 20.32
CA ALA A 84 -14.43 -13.42 19.13
C ALA A 84 -15.93 -13.25 18.77
N TYR A 85 -16.61 -12.22 19.30
CA TYR A 85 -18.03 -12.02 18.98
C TYR A 85 -18.22 -11.71 17.49
N GLY A 86 -19.24 -12.33 16.91
CA GLY A 86 -19.54 -12.17 15.49
C GLY A 86 -18.71 -13.07 14.54
N GLU A 87 -17.90 -14.00 15.07
CA GLU A 87 -17.10 -14.91 14.26
C GLU A 87 -17.93 -15.60 13.16
N ASN A 88 -17.51 -15.46 11.90
CA ASN A 88 -18.15 -16.07 10.74
C ASN A 88 -17.69 -17.54 10.58
N LYS A 89 -18.34 -18.45 11.29
CA LYS A 89 -18.01 -19.88 11.29
C LYS A 89 -18.24 -20.60 9.95
N ASN A 90 -18.83 -19.91 8.96
CA ASN A 90 -19.00 -20.46 7.61
C ASN A 90 -17.75 -20.26 6.73
N LYS A 91 -16.80 -19.40 7.15
CA LYS A 91 -15.48 -19.26 6.49
C LYS A 91 -14.50 -20.29 7.03
N THR A 92 -13.61 -20.77 6.17
CA THR A 92 -12.53 -21.70 6.54
C THR A 92 -11.47 -20.98 7.37
N TYR A 93 -10.99 -19.83 6.90
CA TYR A 93 -9.96 -19.03 7.57
C TYR A 93 -10.57 -17.74 8.11
N ARG A 94 -10.28 -17.41 9.35
CA ARG A 94 -10.74 -16.18 10.03
C ARG A 94 -9.64 -15.70 10.95
N PHE A 95 -9.20 -14.45 10.74
CA PHE A 95 -8.05 -13.90 11.41
C PHE A 95 -8.44 -12.78 12.36
N ARG A 96 -7.95 -12.88 13.58
CA ARG A 96 -8.17 -11.87 14.62
C ARG A 96 -6.90 -11.68 15.47
N GLY A 97 -6.57 -10.42 15.73
CA GLY A 97 -5.63 -10.00 16.75
C GLY A 97 -6.31 -9.16 17.82
N PRO A 98 -5.72 -9.05 19.01
CA PRO A 98 -6.17 -8.10 20.01
C PRO A 98 -6.06 -6.65 19.52
N THR A 99 -6.87 -5.74 20.07
CA THR A 99 -6.87 -4.33 19.66
C THR A 99 -5.52 -3.64 19.88
N HIS A 100 -4.77 -4.01 20.92
CA HIS A 100 -3.44 -3.46 21.19
C HIS A 100 -2.37 -3.82 20.15
N PHE A 101 -2.67 -4.68 19.16
CA PHE A 101 -1.75 -4.92 18.05
C PHE A 101 -1.62 -3.71 17.11
N THR A 102 -2.45 -2.69 17.29
CA THR A 102 -2.19 -1.37 16.71
C THR A 102 -0.84 -0.78 17.14
N GLU A 103 -0.28 -1.22 18.28
CA GLU A 103 1.07 -0.82 18.69
C GLU A 103 2.17 -1.33 17.76
N ILE A 104 1.94 -2.46 17.05
CA ILE A 104 2.85 -2.92 15.99
C ILE A 104 2.93 -1.86 14.88
N LEU A 105 1.80 -1.26 14.51
CA LEU A 105 1.72 -0.23 13.47
C LEU A 105 2.40 1.06 13.90
N THR A 106 2.02 1.59 15.06
CA THR A 106 2.53 2.88 15.55
C THR A 106 4.03 2.85 15.87
N HIS A 107 4.54 1.73 16.41
CA HIS A 107 5.97 1.55 16.68
C HIS A 107 6.80 1.42 15.41
N SER A 108 6.18 0.96 14.32
CA SER A 108 6.86 0.77 13.04
C SER A 108 6.78 1.99 12.11
N GLY A 109 5.98 2.99 12.42
CA GLY A 109 5.75 4.14 11.53
C GLY A 109 4.81 3.79 10.38
N ILE A 110 3.75 3.04 10.66
CA ILE A 110 2.69 2.72 9.69
C ILE A 110 1.50 3.61 9.98
N GLU A 111 1.13 4.44 9.01
CA GLU A 111 0.12 5.47 9.18
C GLU A 111 -1.23 5.14 8.51
N LEU A 112 -1.26 4.18 7.55
CA LEU A 112 -2.49 3.87 6.82
C LEU A 112 -2.70 2.36 6.66
N CYS A 113 -3.88 1.88 7.03
CA CYS A 113 -4.36 0.53 6.77
C CYS A 113 -5.44 0.51 5.70
N THR A 114 -5.28 -0.29 4.65
CA THR A 114 -6.39 -0.62 3.77
C THR A 114 -7.16 -1.81 4.34
N LEU A 115 -8.48 -1.66 4.48
CA LEU A 115 -9.35 -2.66 5.12
C LEU A 115 -10.29 -3.35 4.13
N ALA A 116 -10.30 -2.96 2.86
CA ALA A 116 -11.18 -3.57 1.85
C ALA A 116 -10.58 -4.90 1.35
N ASN A 117 -10.73 -5.97 2.12
CA ASN A 117 -10.27 -7.31 1.79
C ASN A 117 -11.29 -8.38 2.21
N ASN A 118 -11.01 -9.65 1.88
CA ASN A 118 -11.92 -10.75 2.19
C ASN A 118 -11.95 -11.14 3.68
N HIS A 119 -11.03 -10.62 4.52
CA HIS A 119 -10.96 -10.89 5.96
C HIS A 119 -11.52 -9.75 6.85
N THR A 120 -11.90 -8.62 6.26
CA THR A 120 -12.47 -7.46 6.96
C THR A 120 -13.68 -7.81 7.83
N ALA A 121 -14.53 -8.72 7.36
CA ALA A 121 -15.76 -9.13 8.04
C ALA A 121 -15.69 -10.53 8.66
N ASP A 122 -14.51 -11.02 9.01
CA ASP A 122 -14.34 -12.34 9.64
C ASP A 122 -15.10 -12.48 10.96
N TYR A 123 -15.29 -11.38 11.65
CA TYR A 123 -16.07 -11.27 12.89
C TYR A 123 -17.26 -10.32 12.74
N GLY A 124 -17.82 -10.25 11.53
CA GLY A 124 -18.99 -9.44 11.21
C GLY A 124 -18.80 -7.94 11.53
N SER A 125 -19.89 -7.21 11.65
CA SER A 125 -19.87 -5.78 11.97
C SER A 125 -19.27 -5.46 13.36
N ILE A 126 -19.34 -6.40 14.30
CA ILE A 126 -18.76 -6.21 15.64
C ILE A 126 -17.22 -6.14 15.53
N GLY A 127 -16.61 -7.08 14.82
CA GLY A 127 -15.17 -7.10 14.61
C GLY A 127 -14.70 -5.92 13.76
N LEU A 128 -15.43 -5.60 12.69
CA LEU A 128 -15.14 -4.44 11.84
C LEU A 128 -15.14 -3.14 12.65
N ASN A 129 -16.19 -2.88 13.43
CA ASN A 129 -16.27 -1.68 14.27
C ASN A 129 -15.16 -1.64 15.33
N ALA A 130 -14.78 -2.79 15.90
CA ALA A 130 -13.66 -2.86 16.85
C ALA A 130 -12.33 -2.48 16.17
N THR A 131 -12.12 -2.95 14.92
CA THR A 131 -10.93 -2.60 14.12
C THR A 131 -10.88 -1.10 13.85
N HIS A 132 -11.96 -0.49 13.38
CA HIS A 132 -12.03 0.96 13.14
C HIS A 132 -11.72 1.74 14.43
N GLN A 133 -12.35 1.39 15.55
CA GLN A 133 -12.12 2.05 16.85
C GLN A 133 -10.67 1.89 17.34
N ALA A 134 -10.06 0.73 17.13
CA ALA A 134 -8.69 0.49 17.52
C ALA A 134 -7.70 1.34 16.69
N LEU A 135 -7.89 1.40 15.37
CA LEU A 135 -7.08 2.23 14.48
C LEU A 135 -7.26 3.72 14.77
N ASP A 136 -8.51 4.19 14.93
CA ASP A 136 -8.82 5.59 15.29
C ASP A 136 -8.17 5.99 16.63
N ALA A 137 -8.25 5.12 17.64
CA ALA A 137 -7.63 5.35 18.95
C ALA A 137 -6.09 5.39 18.89
N ALA A 138 -5.49 4.65 17.96
CA ALA A 138 -4.05 4.64 17.74
C ALA A 138 -3.58 5.79 16.83
N GLY A 139 -4.48 6.55 16.23
CA GLY A 139 -4.17 7.60 15.26
C GLY A 139 -3.67 7.04 13.92
N VAL A 140 -3.99 5.78 13.61
CA VAL A 140 -3.69 5.16 12.32
C VAL A 140 -4.88 5.34 11.38
N GLY A 141 -4.63 5.92 10.21
CA GLY A 141 -5.65 6.10 9.18
C GLY A 141 -6.12 4.75 8.61
N TRP A 142 -7.32 4.75 8.05
CA TRP A 142 -7.81 3.59 7.31
C TRP A 142 -8.72 3.99 6.16
N CYS A 143 -8.84 3.12 5.16
CA CYS A 143 -9.80 3.27 4.06
C CYS A 143 -10.38 1.93 3.64
N ALA A 144 -11.65 1.95 3.23
CA ALA A 144 -12.37 0.79 2.72
C ALA A 144 -13.61 1.23 1.93
N ASP A 145 -13.78 0.71 0.72
CA ASP A 145 -14.92 0.99 -0.15
C ASP A 145 -15.19 2.50 -0.32
N GLU A 146 -16.25 3.03 0.28
CA GLU A 146 -16.63 4.45 0.17
C GLU A 146 -15.88 5.35 1.17
N ASP A 147 -15.23 4.76 2.19
CA ASP A 147 -14.41 5.47 3.16
C ASP A 147 -13.01 5.70 2.56
N ILE A 148 -12.75 6.92 2.11
CA ILE A 148 -11.53 7.33 1.42
C ILE A 148 -10.60 8.02 2.41
N PHE A 149 -9.30 7.67 2.40
CA PHE A 149 -8.30 8.39 3.16
C PHE A 149 -7.68 9.50 2.31
N LEU A 150 -7.61 10.70 2.88
CA LEU A 150 -6.96 11.87 2.26
C LEU A 150 -5.67 12.18 3.01
N PHE A 151 -4.56 12.07 2.32
CA PHE A 151 -3.25 12.55 2.77
C PHE A 151 -3.03 13.95 2.21
N GLU A 152 -2.56 14.88 3.06
CA GLU A 152 -2.22 16.23 2.63
C GLU A 152 -0.85 16.63 3.21
N LYS A 153 0.05 17.06 2.34
CA LYS A 153 1.36 17.60 2.72
C LYS A 153 1.78 18.69 1.76
N ASP A 154 2.19 19.84 2.32
CA ASP A 154 2.70 21.00 1.60
C ASP A 154 1.79 21.46 0.44
N GLY A 155 0.46 21.38 0.66
CA GLY A 155 -0.55 21.80 -0.30
C GLY A 155 -0.93 20.75 -1.35
N VAL A 156 -0.24 19.59 -1.38
CA VAL A 156 -0.58 18.45 -2.24
C VAL A 156 -1.48 17.49 -1.50
N LYS A 157 -2.59 17.11 -2.15
CA LYS A 157 -3.56 16.13 -1.64
C LYS A 157 -3.53 14.84 -2.45
N VAL A 158 -3.38 13.71 -1.77
CA VAL A 158 -3.42 12.38 -2.37
C VAL A 158 -4.55 11.57 -1.74
N ALA A 159 -5.45 11.04 -2.57
CA ALA A 159 -6.55 10.19 -2.11
C ALA A 159 -6.18 8.71 -2.23
N PHE A 160 -6.42 7.96 -1.17
CA PHE A 160 -6.30 6.51 -1.14
C PHE A 160 -7.70 5.88 -1.09
N ILE A 161 -7.99 5.05 -2.08
CA ILE A 161 -9.22 4.27 -2.18
C ILE A 161 -8.84 2.80 -2.04
N ALA A 162 -9.50 2.07 -1.14
CA ALA A 162 -9.31 0.64 -1.02
C ALA A 162 -10.60 -0.09 -1.41
N MET A 163 -10.48 -1.11 -2.28
CA MET A 163 -11.64 -1.89 -2.73
C MET A 163 -11.31 -3.37 -2.87
N VAL A 164 -12.22 -4.22 -2.40
CA VAL A 164 -12.18 -5.66 -2.68
C VAL A 164 -12.89 -5.96 -4.00
N SER A 165 -12.49 -7.03 -4.69
CA SER A 165 -12.98 -7.39 -6.02
C SER A 165 -14.50 -7.41 -6.16
N SER A 166 -15.24 -7.93 -5.16
CA SER A 166 -16.70 -7.97 -5.17
C SER A 166 -17.33 -6.57 -5.05
N SER A 167 -16.78 -5.73 -4.19
CA SER A 167 -17.23 -4.35 -4.02
C SER A 167 -16.93 -3.52 -5.26
N PHE A 168 -15.72 -3.62 -5.81
CA PHE A 168 -15.35 -2.92 -7.04
C PHE A 168 -16.24 -3.31 -8.22
N PHE A 169 -16.53 -4.61 -8.40
CA PHE A 169 -17.41 -5.09 -9.48
C PHE A 169 -18.80 -4.47 -9.39
N ASN A 170 -19.37 -4.38 -8.18
CA ASN A 170 -20.70 -3.85 -7.96
C ASN A 170 -20.74 -2.30 -8.06
N ASN A 171 -19.66 -1.63 -7.67
CA ASN A 171 -19.61 -0.18 -7.51
C ASN A 171 -18.69 0.52 -8.53
N ARG A 172 -18.36 -0.12 -9.67
CA ARG A 172 -17.41 0.44 -10.66
C ARG A 172 -17.82 1.79 -11.23
N GLU A 173 -19.12 2.06 -11.38
CA GLU A 173 -19.59 3.36 -11.86
C GLU A 173 -19.46 4.45 -10.77
N TRP A 174 -19.74 4.11 -9.53
CA TRP A 174 -19.43 4.96 -8.39
C TRP A 174 -17.94 5.29 -8.33
N TYR A 175 -17.08 4.26 -8.46
CA TYR A 175 -15.63 4.44 -8.45
C TYR A 175 -15.17 5.45 -9.51
N LYS A 176 -15.61 5.29 -10.76
CA LYS A 176 -15.27 6.22 -11.85
C LYS A 176 -15.71 7.65 -11.57
N GLN A 177 -16.95 7.82 -11.10
CA GLN A 177 -17.49 9.12 -10.74
C GLN A 177 -16.73 9.73 -9.56
N LYS A 178 -16.36 8.90 -8.58
CA LYS A 178 -15.64 9.37 -7.39
C LYS A 178 -14.21 9.81 -7.71
N VAL A 179 -13.46 9.04 -8.52
CA VAL A 179 -12.13 9.47 -8.98
C VAL A 179 -12.21 10.80 -9.74
N LYS A 180 -13.22 10.95 -10.59
CA LYS A 180 -13.44 12.21 -11.33
C LYS A 180 -13.76 13.37 -10.37
N SER A 181 -14.70 13.20 -9.43
CA SER A 181 -15.08 14.24 -8.45
C SER A 181 -13.88 14.64 -7.57
N LEU A 182 -13.09 13.67 -7.09
CA LEU A 182 -11.90 13.94 -6.29
C LEU A 182 -10.93 14.90 -7.01
N LYS A 183 -10.69 14.67 -8.29
CA LYS A 183 -9.75 15.49 -9.08
C LYS A 183 -10.34 16.82 -9.55
N GLU A 184 -11.59 16.83 -9.99
CA GLU A 184 -12.21 18.02 -10.61
C GLU A 184 -12.88 18.95 -9.59
N GLU A 185 -13.39 18.42 -8.46
CA GLU A 185 -14.21 19.18 -7.52
C GLU A 185 -13.55 19.31 -6.14
N ASP A 186 -12.87 18.25 -5.65
CA ASP A 186 -12.31 18.19 -4.30
C ASP A 186 -10.82 18.65 -4.24
N GLY A 187 -10.22 18.94 -5.41
CA GLY A 187 -8.84 19.44 -5.52
C GLY A 187 -7.79 18.40 -5.13
N VAL A 188 -8.07 17.12 -5.38
CA VAL A 188 -7.11 16.03 -5.16
C VAL A 188 -6.12 15.95 -6.33
N ASN A 189 -4.83 15.99 -6.01
CA ASN A 189 -3.74 16.02 -6.98
C ASN A 189 -3.39 14.66 -7.56
N ALA A 190 -3.55 13.59 -6.76
CA ALA A 190 -3.36 12.20 -7.21
C ALA A 190 -4.32 11.24 -6.50
N VAL A 191 -4.71 10.16 -7.19
CA VAL A 191 -5.55 9.09 -6.64
C VAL A 191 -4.82 7.76 -6.74
N ILE A 192 -4.72 7.04 -5.62
CA ILE A 192 -4.11 5.72 -5.53
C ILE A 192 -5.20 4.70 -5.18
N LEU A 193 -5.25 3.61 -5.94
CA LEU A 193 -6.13 2.47 -5.65
C LEU A 193 -5.32 1.35 -5.00
N CYS A 194 -5.71 0.95 -3.79
CA CYS A 194 -5.31 -0.30 -3.17
C CYS A 194 -6.43 -1.33 -3.39
N PHE A 195 -6.15 -2.33 -4.21
CA PHE A 195 -7.17 -3.30 -4.63
C PHE A 195 -6.86 -4.68 -4.09
N HIS A 196 -7.89 -5.37 -3.56
CA HIS A 196 -7.73 -6.72 -3.02
C HIS A 196 -8.53 -7.72 -3.88
N GLY A 197 -7.81 -8.58 -4.60
CA GLY A 197 -8.43 -9.58 -5.46
C GLY A 197 -7.43 -10.29 -6.36
N GLY A 198 -7.89 -11.36 -6.96
CA GLY A 198 -7.09 -12.26 -7.78
C GLY A 198 -7.38 -13.72 -7.46
N SER A 199 -6.37 -14.57 -7.60
CA SER A 199 -6.45 -16.00 -7.25
C SER A 199 -5.28 -16.34 -6.33
N GLU A 200 -5.58 -16.85 -5.13
CA GLU A 200 -4.56 -17.22 -4.15
C GLU A 200 -3.53 -18.20 -4.75
N TYR A 201 -2.26 -17.98 -4.41
CA TYR A 201 -1.09 -18.78 -4.81
C TYR A 201 -0.88 -18.93 -6.32
N ASN A 202 -1.51 -18.08 -7.15
CA ASN A 202 -1.23 -17.99 -8.57
C ASN A 202 -0.22 -16.86 -8.84
N THR A 203 0.95 -17.23 -9.37
CA THR A 203 2.03 -16.28 -9.68
C THR A 203 1.79 -15.48 -10.97
N VAL A 204 0.71 -15.73 -11.68
CA VAL A 204 0.29 -15.00 -12.87
C VAL A 204 -1.03 -14.31 -12.60
N HIS A 205 -1.07 -12.98 -12.81
CA HIS A 205 -2.32 -12.23 -12.66
C HIS A 205 -3.40 -12.72 -13.63
N ASN A 206 -4.64 -12.60 -13.23
CA ASN A 206 -5.76 -13.03 -14.06
C ASN A 206 -6.44 -11.87 -14.79
N LYS A 207 -7.27 -12.18 -15.77
CA LYS A 207 -8.00 -11.19 -16.59
C LYS A 207 -8.91 -10.26 -15.77
N TYR A 208 -9.37 -10.68 -14.60
CA TYR A 208 -10.18 -9.82 -13.74
C TYR A 208 -9.32 -8.72 -13.11
N GLN A 209 -8.12 -9.08 -12.61
CA GLN A 209 -7.15 -8.10 -12.09
C GLN A 209 -6.78 -7.09 -13.19
N GLU A 210 -6.45 -7.56 -14.40
CA GLU A 210 -6.15 -6.71 -15.55
C GLU A 210 -7.33 -5.77 -15.88
N ASN A 211 -8.56 -6.30 -15.91
CA ASN A 211 -9.74 -5.49 -16.24
C ASN A 211 -10.02 -4.42 -15.17
N TYR A 212 -9.84 -4.74 -13.88
CA TYR A 212 -10.03 -3.77 -12.80
C TYR A 212 -8.97 -2.68 -12.82
N ALA A 213 -7.71 -3.03 -13.07
CA ALA A 213 -6.64 -2.06 -13.29
C ALA A 213 -6.93 -1.11 -14.45
N ARG A 214 -7.43 -1.65 -15.56
CA ARG A 214 -7.83 -0.86 -16.73
C ARG A 214 -8.95 0.11 -16.39
N ILE A 215 -10.02 -0.36 -15.74
CA ILE A 215 -11.13 0.50 -15.31
C ILE A 215 -10.63 1.63 -14.39
N ALA A 216 -9.72 1.32 -13.48
CA ALA A 216 -9.16 2.30 -12.55
C ALA A 216 -8.31 3.35 -13.29
N THR A 217 -7.39 2.92 -14.13
CA THR A 217 -6.51 3.83 -14.86
C THR A 217 -7.27 4.65 -15.92
N ASP A 218 -8.30 4.07 -16.56
CA ASP A 218 -9.21 4.79 -17.47
C ASP A 218 -10.03 5.87 -16.73
N ALA A 219 -10.34 5.64 -15.45
CA ALA A 219 -11.01 6.63 -14.60
C ALA A 219 -10.10 7.77 -14.13
N GLY A 220 -8.79 7.66 -14.31
CA GLY A 220 -7.82 8.68 -13.90
C GLY A 220 -7.06 8.36 -12.61
N THR A 221 -7.11 7.12 -12.12
CA THR A 221 -6.27 6.65 -11.00
C THR A 221 -4.80 6.68 -11.42
N ASP A 222 -3.92 7.19 -10.56
CA ASP A 222 -2.52 7.47 -10.89
C ASP A 222 -1.56 6.33 -10.51
N LEU A 223 -1.96 5.46 -9.58
CA LEU A 223 -1.21 4.27 -9.17
C LEU A 223 -2.19 3.19 -8.71
N VAL A 224 -1.92 1.94 -9.06
CA VAL A 224 -2.71 0.78 -8.61
C VAL A 224 -1.78 -0.22 -7.93
N ILE A 225 -2.05 -0.53 -6.67
CA ILE A 225 -1.38 -1.57 -5.88
C ILE A 225 -2.41 -2.64 -5.52
N MET A 226 -2.12 -3.90 -5.86
CA MET A 226 -3.04 -5.00 -5.61
C MET A 226 -2.48 -6.00 -4.61
N HIS A 227 -3.40 -6.71 -3.96
CA HIS A 227 -3.20 -7.67 -2.87
C HIS A 227 -4.08 -8.92 -3.07
N HIS A 228 -3.99 -9.92 -2.18
CA HIS A 228 -4.77 -11.16 -2.13
C HIS A 228 -4.09 -12.42 -2.70
N PRO A 229 -3.31 -12.41 -3.79
CA PRO A 229 -2.70 -13.66 -4.27
C PRO A 229 -1.74 -14.34 -3.30
N HIS A 230 -1.25 -13.64 -2.26
CA HIS A 230 -0.29 -14.12 -1.26
C HIS A 230 1.05 -14.61 -1.84
N VAL A 231 1.28 -14.32 -3.10
CA VAL A 231 2.51 -14.55 -3.86
C VAL A 231 2.79 -13.34 -4.73
N LEU A 232 4.06 -13.15 -5.10
CA LEU A 232 4.44 -12.10 -6.04
C LEU A 232 3.78 -12.29 -7.40
N GLN A 233 3.29 -11.22 -7.97
CA GLN A 233 2.86 -11.12 -9.36
C GLN A 233 3.57 -9.94 -10.04
N GLY A 234 3.34 -9.78 -11.33
CA GLY A 234 4.01 -8.82 -12.17
C GLY A 234 3.61 -7.37 -11.97
N ILE A 235 4.36 -6.53 -12.67
CA ILE A 235 4.10 -5.09 -12.80
C ILE A 235 3.80 -4.79 -14.27
N THR A 236 2.83 -3.93 -14.52
CA THR A 236 2.51 -3.44 -15.87
C THR A 236 2.35 -1.93 -15.86
N VAL A 237 2.32 -1.35 -17.06
CA VAL A 237 1.97 0.06 -17.27
C VAL A 237 0.69 0.13 -18.08
N MET A 238 -0.31 0.83 -17.55
CA MET A 238 -1.58 1.11 -18.21
C MET A 238 -1.84 2.62 -18.19
N ASN A 239 -2.17 3.20 -19.37
CA ASN A 239 -2.39 4.65 -19.47
C ASN A 239 -1.27 5.49 -18.84
N ASN A 240 -0.03 5.04 -19.03
CA ASN A 240 1.19 5.65 -18.45
C ASN A 240 1.22 5.67 -16.91
N ARG A 241 0.60 4.67 -16.26
CA ARG A 241 0.52 4.50 -14.81
C ARG A 241 0.96 3.11 -14.42
N TYR A 242 1.69 3.02 -13.31
CA TYR A 242 2.10 1.73 -12.77
C TYR A 242 0.93 0.97 -12.14
N VAL A 243 0.92 -0.33 -12.37
CA VAL A 243 0.02 -1.31 -11.76
C VAL A 243 0.88 -2.45 -11.23
N CYS A 244 0.87 -2.67 -9.91
CA CYS A 244 1.49 -3.82 -9.24
C CYS A 244 0.39 -4.82 -8.90
N TYR A 245 0.42 -6.04 -9.46
CA TYR A 245 -0.68 -7.01 -9.31
C TYR A 245 -0.66 -7.77 -7.99
N SER A 246 0.50 -7.99 -7.37
CA SER A 246 0.60 -8.52 -6.00
C SER A 246 2.01 -8.34 -5.44
N LEU A 247 2.10 -7.93 -4.20
CA LEU A 247 3.35 -7.81 -3.46
C LEU A 247 3.67 -9.05 -2.60
N GLY A 248 2.79 -10.07 -2.62
CA GLY A 248 2.91 -11.25 -1.77
C GLY A 248 2.44 -11.02 -0.33
N ASN A 249 2.82 -11.92 0.57
CA ASN A 249 2.63 -11.72 2.00
C ASN A 249 3.72 -10.79 2.58
N PHE A 250 3.46 -10.22 3.76
CA PHE A 250 4.47 -9.47 4.51
C PHE A 250 4.50 -9.95 5.97
N VAL A 251 3.93 -9.20 6.91
CA VAL A 251 3.73 -9.68 8.28
C VAL A 251 2.42 -10.46 8.35
N PHE A 252 2.46 -11.76 8.03
CA PHE A 252 1.26 -12.55 7.83
C PHE A 252 1.07 -13.62 8.92
N GLY A 253 0.31 -13.29 9.97
CA GLY A 253 0.01 -14.18 11.10
C GLY A 253 -0.93 -15.35 10.80
N GLY A 254 -1.53 -15.39 9.62
CA GLY A 254 -2.38 -16.51 9.17
C GLY A 254 -1.63 -17.81 8.91
N ASN A 255 -0.31 -17.76 8.75
CA ASN A 255 0.55 -18.90 8.46
C ASN A 255 1.74 -18.99 9.41
N CYS A 256 1.84 -20.03 10.22
CA CYS A 256 3.04 -20.30 11.04
C CYS A 256 4.18 -20.97 10.24
N LYS A 257 3.88 -21.48 9.06
CA LYS A 257 4.87 -22.00 8.11
C LYS A 257 4.89 -21.12 6.87
N VAL A 258 6.07 -20.93 6.32
CA VAL A 258 6.25 -20.20 5.08
C VAL A 258 5.62 -20.99 3.93
N ARG A 259 4.67 -20.39 3.21
CA ARG A 259 4.03 -20.96 2.01
C ARG A 259 4.60 -20.36 0.72
N ALA A 260 4.94 -19.09 0.77
CA ALA A 260 5.69 -18.36 -0.25
C ALA A 260 6.70 -17.49 0.49
N LEU A 261 7.97 -17.66 0.20
CA LEU A 261 9.04 -16.97 0.92
C LEU A 261 9.25 -15.55 0.39
N GLU A 262 9.11 -15.41 -0.93
CA GLU A 262 9.40 -14.18 -1.64
C GLU A 262 8.27 -13.16 -1.47
N THR A 263 8.67 -11.93 -1.17
CA THR A 263 7.79 -10.76 -1.05
C THR A 263 8.54 -9.51 -1.53
N MET A 264 7.87 -8.38 -1.52
CA MET A 264 8.46 -7.13 -1.96
C MET A 264 7.80 -5.94 -1.25
N ALA A 265 8.60 -4.92 -0.91
CA ALA A 265 8.08 -3.59 -0.68
C ALA A 265 8.25 -2.74 -1.95
N VAL A 266 7.33 -1.81 -2.14
CA VAL A 266 7.37 -0.83 -3.23
C VAL A 266 7.30 0.56 -2.62
N GLN A 267 8.27 1.41 -2.93
CA GLN A 267 8.16 2.85 -2.71
C GLN A 267 7.76 3.52 -4.02
N ALA A 268 6.68 4.29 -3.99
CA ALA A 268 6.21 5.08 -5.12
C ALA A 268 6.50 6.56 -4.86
N ALA A 269 7.38 7.15 -5.66
CA ALA A 269 7.65 8.58 -5.67
C ALA A 269 6.75 9.25 -6.69
N LEU A 270 5.87 10.16 -6.23
CA LEU A 270 4.99 10.97 -7.06
C LEU A 270 5.53 12.40 -7.06
N THR A 271 5.86 12.92 -8.24
CA THR A 271 6.43 14.27 -8.39
C THR A 271 5.35 15.25 -8.86
N PHE A 272 5.24 16.36 -8.16
CA PHE A 272 4.28 17.44 -8.42
C PHE A 272 5.04 18.73 -8.69
N ASP A 273 4.52 19.57 -9.58
CA ASP A 273 5.04 20.93 -9.77
C ASP A 273 4.57 21.89 -8.66
N ASP A 274 4.97 23.14 -8.75
CA ASP A 274 4.65 24.20 -7.79
C ASP A 274 3.15 24.60 -7.76
N GLU A 275 2.36 24.15 -8.76
CA GLU A 275 0.90 24.28 -8.80
C GLU A 275 0.19 23.04 -8.25
N GLY A 276 0.94 22.01 -7.83
CA GLY A 276 0.43 20.72 -7.33
C GLY A 276 0.00 19.77 -8.45
N VAL A 277 0.34 20.04 -9.70
CA VAL A 277 0.00 19.14 -10.81
C VAL A 277 0.97 17.97 -10.83
N LEU A 278 0.43 16.75 -10.84
CA LEU A 278 1.24 15.54 -10.93
C LEU A 278 2.03 15.50 -12.24
N GLN A 279 3.36 15.47 -12.14
CA GLN A 279 4.28 15.42 -13.27
C GLN A 279 4.62 13.99 -13.67
N GLY A 280 4.61 13.07 -12.74
CA GLY A 280 4.87 11.65 -12.99
C GLY A 280 5.13 10.86 -11.73
N SER A 281 5.47 9.58 -11.94
CA SER A 281 5.76 8.63 -10.87
C SER A 281 6.96 7.76 -11.19
N GLN A 282 7.66 7.34 -10.14
CA GLN A 282 8.75 6.36 -10.20
C GLN A 282 8.58 5.34 -9.09
N LEU A 283 8.83 4.06 -9.39
CA LEU A 283 8.81 3.01 -8.37
C LEU A 283 10.23 2.59 -8.01
N PHE A 284 10.41 2.29 -6.73
CA PHE A 284 11.58 1.62 -6.17
C PHE A 284 11.12 0.28 -5.59
N LEU A 285 11.69 -0.81 -6.08
CA LEU A 285 11.32 -2.16 -5.67
C LEU A 285 12.39 -2.69 -4.71
N TYR A 286 11.96 -3.17 -3.56
CA TYR A 286 12.83 -3.76 -2.54
C TYR A 286 12.52 -5.25 -2.43
N PRO A 287 13.36 -6.13 -3.05
CA PRO A 287 13.20 -7.57 -2.94
C PRO A 287 13.38 -8.03 -1.50
N MET A 288 12.49 -8.89 -1.03
CA MET A 288 12.44 -9.33 0.38
C MET A 288 12.01 -10.79 0.51
N HIS A 289 12.29 -11.35 1.68
CA HIS A 289 11.67 -12.57 2.18
C HIS A 289 10.74 -12.23 3.35
N VAL A 290 9.65 -12.99 3.51
CA VAL A 290 8.68 -12.81 4.61
C VAL A 290 9.24 -13.25 5.97
N SER A 291 10.31 -14.05 5.95
CA SER A 291 10.99 -14.62 7.10
C SER A 291 12.45 -14.88 6.75
N ASP A 292 13.33 -14.87 7.74
CA ASP A 292 14.74 -15.30 7.62
C ASP A 292 14.88 -16.84 7.55
N ASP A 293 13.83 -17.58 7.91
CA ASP A 293 13.74 -19.05 7.78
C ASP A 293 12.80 -19.42 6.63
N PRO A 294 13.21 -20.32 5.70
CA PRO A 294 12.38 -20.70 4.56
C PRO A 294 11.24 -21.66 4.91
N VAL A 295 11.18 -22.16 6.14
CA VAL A 295 10.19 -23.15 6.61
C VAL A 295 9.27 -22.55 7.67
N ASP A 296 9.87 -21.91 8.67
CA ASP A 296 9.15 -21.33 9.81
C ASP A 296 8.94 -19.82 9.59
N ASN A 297 7.69 -19.40 9.77
CA ASN A 297 7.38 -17.99 9.65
C ASN A 297 7.68 -17.28 10.98
N HIS A 298 8.76 -16.49 10.98
CA HIS A 298 9.12 -15.66 12.13
C HIS A 298 8.43 -14.30 12.10
N TYR A 299 7.55 -14.03 11.11
CA TYR A 299 6.79 -12.77 10.98
C TYR A 299 7.65 -11.51 10.91
N GLN A 300 8.88 -11.64 10.45
CA GLN A 300 9.84 -10.54 10.37
C GLN A 300 10.44 -10.47 8.96
N PRO A 301 9.79 -9.74 8.04
CA PRO A 301 10.30 -9.56 6.69
C PRO A 301 11.71 -8.95 6.70
N CYS A 302 12.53 -9.38 5.75
CA CYS A 302 13.90 -8.92 5.62
C CYS A 302 14.28 -8.67 4.16
N LEU A 303 15.13 -7.66 3.93
CA LEU A 303 15.75 -7.42 2.63
C LEU A 303 16.63 -8.60 2.22
N VAL A 304 16.64 -8.87 0.92
CA VAL A 304 17.54 -9.85 0.33
C VAL A 304 18.43 -9.19 -0.72
N THR A 305 19.62 -9.73 -0.92
CA THR A 305 20.64 -9.27 -1.87
C THR A 305 21.16 -10.43 -2.71
N GLY A 306 21.97 -10.14 -3.72
CA GLY A 306 22.59 -11.16 -4.56
C GLY A 306 21.58 -12.09 -5.22
N GLU A 307 21.87 -13.39 -5.22
CA GLU A 307 21.06 -14.43 -5.88
C GLU A 307 19.62 -14.47 -5.35
N ALA A 308 19.39 -14.21 -4.06
CA ALA A 308 18.05 -14.17 -3.47
C ALA A 308 17.21 -12.99 -4.01
N ALA A 309 17.82 -11.81 -4.15
CA ALA A 309 17.16 -10.66 -4.76
C ALA A 309 16.82 -10.92 -6.24
N GLU A 310 17.76 -11.52 -6.98
CA GLU A 310 17.52 -11.91 -8.38
C GLU A 310 16.36 -12.91 -8.50
N GLN A 311 16.23 -13.84 -7.57
CA GLN A 311 15.13 -14.82 -7.55
C GLN A 311 13.78 -14.12 -7.35
N VAL A 312 13.67 -13.20 -6.40
CA VAL A 312 12.47 -12.38 -6.18
C VAL A 312 12.09 -11.61 -7.45
N LEU A 313 13.06 -10.92 -8.05
CA LEU A 313 12.83 -10.11 -9.26
C LEU A 313 12.48 -10.96 -10.49
N LYS A 314 13.01 -12.17 -10.58
CA LYS A 314 12.65 -13.13 -11.63
C LYS A 314 11.18 -13.55 -11.55
N LEU A 315 10.63 -13.70 -10.34
CA LEU A 315 9.19 -13.98 -10.18
C LEU A 315 8.35 -12.79 -10.65
N VAL A 316 8.73 -11.57 -10.26
CA VAL A 316 8.05 -10.35 -10.72
C VAL A 316 8.15 -10.21 -12.24
N GLN A 317 9.35 -10.40 -12.82
CA GLN A 317 9.57 -10.31 -14.27
C GLN A 317 8.72 -11.32 -15.06
N ALA A 318 8.51 -12.53 -14.53
CA ALA A 318 7.80 -13.59 -15.24
C ALA A 318 6.34 -13.24 -15.59
N ASP A 319 5.72 -12.32 -14.81
CA ASP A 319 4.36 -11.87 -15.01
C ASP A 319 4.27 -10.37 -15.39
N SER A 320 5.41 -9.71 -15.61
CA SER A 320 5.47 -8.28 -15.98
C SER A 320 5.44 -8.09 -17.48
N THR A 321 4.74 -7.03 -17.93
CA THR A 321 4.72 -6.62 -19.35
C THR A 321 5.87 -5.69 -19.73
N LEU A 322 6.57 -5.16 -18.75
CA LEU A 322 7.75 -4.30 -18.89
C LEU A 322 9.00 -5.03 -18.39
N THR A 323 10.17 -4.55 -18.79
CA THR A 323 11.42 -5.07 -18.27
C THR A 323 11.70 -4.51 -16.89
N ILE A 324 11.88 -5.38 -15.90
CA ILE A 324 12.34 -4.99 -14.57
C ILE A 324 13.86 -4.72 -14.67
N PRO A 325 14.33 -3.53 -14.29
CA PRO A 325 15.76 -3.21 -14.28
C PRO A 325 16.57 -4.13 -13.35
N ALA A 326 17.88 -4.15 -13.52
CA ALA A 326 18.77 -4.92 -12.66
C ALA A 326 18.74 -4.41 -11.21
N PHE A 327 18.92 -5.33 -10.28
CA PHE A 327 19.09 -5.01 -8.87
C PHE A 327 20.39 -4.21 -8.65
N ASP A 328 20.31 -3.15 -7.88
CA ASP A 328 21.44 -2.35 -7.46
C ASP A 328 21.86 -2.75 -6.05
N GLU A 329 22.99 -3.44 -5.94
CA GLU A 329 23.56 -3.92 -4.68
C GLU A 329 23.96 -2.78 -3.71
N GLU A 330 24.29 -1.59 -4.23
CA GLU A 330 24.71 -0.46 -3.41
C GLU A 330 23.49 0.16 -2.69
N THR A 331 22.37 0.29 -3.40
CA THR A 331 21.14 0.87 -2.85
C THR A 331 20.18 -0.17 -2.28
N GLY A 332 20.40 -1.47 -2.56
CA GLY A 332 19.54 -2.57 -2.10
C GLY A 332 18.16 -2.59 -2.76
N ARG A 333 18.01 -2.01 -3.95
CA ARG A 333 16.72 -1.87 -4.64
C ARG A 333 16.83 -1.88 -6.15
N VAL A 334 15.70 -1.99 -6.80
CA VAL A 334 15.53 -1.69 -8.24
C VAL A 334 14.91 -0.32 -8.40
N THR A 335 15.47 0.50 -9.28
CA THR A 335 14.87 1.77 -9.68
C THR A 335 14.17 1.58 -11.03
N MET A 336 12.84 1.68 -11.03
CA MET A 336 12.03 1.62 -12.26
C MET A 336 12.15 2.92 -13.04
N ASP A 337 11.76 2.90 -14.30
CA ASP A 337 11.74 4.10 -15.14
C ASP A 337 10.78 5.17 -14.56
N TYR A 338 11.12 6.43 -14.75
CA TYR A 338 10.18 7.51 -14.46
C TYR A 338 9.08 7.53 -15.54
N LEU A 339 7.82 7.44 -15.10
CA LEU A 339 6.65 7.58 -15.99
C LEU A 339 6.08 8.99 -15.86
N PRO A 340 6.13 9.82 -16.92
CA PRO A 340 5.46 11.13 -16.93
C PRO A 340 3.96 10.95 -16.68
N ALA A 341 3.33 11.91 -16.02
CA ALA A 341 1.88 11.91 -15.86
C ALA A 341 1.17 11.96 -17.22
N PHE A 342 0.07 11.23 -17.32
CA PHE A 342 -0.74 11.27 -18.55
C PHE A 342 -1.45 12.62 -18.62
N ALA A 343 -1.05 13.46 -19.56
CA ALA A 343 -1.85 14.64 -19.90
C ALA A 343 -3.16 14.16 -20.56
N PRO A 344 -4.34 14.65 -20.14
CA PRO A 344 -5.57 14.36 -20.89
C PRO A 344 -5.38 14.80 -22.34
N ALA A 345 -5.83 13.97 -23.27
CA ALA A 345 -5.83 14.34 -24.68
C ALA A 345 -6.65 15.61 -24.86
N GLU A 346 -6.05 16.66 -25.45
CA GLU A 346 -6.71 17.92 -25.79
C GLU A 346 -7.92 17.70 -26.72
#